data_a69bc61817072d32670ef205c49105b9
#
_entry.id   a69bc61817072d32670ef205c49105b9
#
_cell.length_a   1.000
_cell.length_b   1.000
_cell.length_c   1.000
_cell.angle_alpha   90.00
_cell.angle_beta   90.00
_cell.angle_gamma   90.00
#
_symmetry.space_group_name_H-M   'P 1'
#
loop_
_entity.id
_entity.type
_entity.pdbx_description
1 polymer ?
#
loop_
_entity_poly.entity_id
_entity_poly.type
_entity_poly.pdbx_seq_one_letter_code
_entity_poly.pdbx_strand_id
1 'polypeptide(L)'
;MKKVILLASFVVLLMSCNQTKKEKNTEVLALNTEVNAVTNQKGSEDYTLMKNNCYACHNPNTASHDDILAPPFKAVKMHYNREYDNKKDFVDAMVNWVQNPEEDKALMFGAVRKFKVMPKLPLPTEDLEKIASYIYENNVEEPEWMEEHMKGHKKGMGKGKGKGRGKGKHKKNN
;
A
#
# COMPACT_ATOMS: atom_id res chain seq x y z
N MET A 1 -69.27 -19.92 29.44
CA MET A 1 -68.28 -20.02 28.35
C MET A 1 -67.75 -18.66 27.87
N LYS A 2 -67.52 -17.69 28.79
CA LYS A 2 -67.03 -16.34 28.43
C LYS A 2 -65.75 -15.91 29.21
N LYS A 3 -65.14 -16.81 29.93
CA LYS A 3 -63.96 -16.51 30.79
C LYS A 3 -62.66 -17.14 30.32
N VAL A 4 -62.63 -17.91 29.22
CA VAL A 4 -61.43 -18.62 28.72
C VAL A 4 -60.72 -17.85 27.59
N ILE A 5 -61.39 -16.85 26.97
CA ILE A 5 -60.83 -16.10 25.80
C ILE A 5 -59.93 -14.96 26.22
N LEU A 6 -59.90 -14.53 27.49
CA LEU A 6 -59.13 -13.38 27.97
C LEU A 6 -57.68 -13.73 28.43
N LEU A 7 -57.32 -15.02 28.50
CA LEU A 7 -55.98 -15.44 28.89
C LEU A 7 -55.02 -15.78 27.72
N ALA A 8 -55.56 -15.89 26.52
CA ALA A 8 -54.75 -16.17 25.31
C ALA A 8 -54.13 -14.94 24.64
N SER A 9 -54.54 -13.73 25.05
CA SER A 9 -54.10 -12.49 24.39
C SER A 9 -52.92 -11.79 25.03
N PHE A 10 -52.34 -12.34 26.16
CA PHE A 10 -51.29 -11.63 26.89
C PHE A 10 -49.89 -12.26 26.71
N VAL A 11 -49.76 -13.36 25.94
CA VAL A 11 -48.48 -14.06 25.75
C VAL A 11 -47.72 -13.63 24.51
N VAL A 12 -48.29 -12.77 23.61
CA VAL A 12 -47.64 -12.42 22.33
C VAL A 12 -46.80 -11.14 22.40
N LEU A 13 -46.68 -10.45 23.53
CA LEU A 13 -45.99 -9.15 23.63
C LEU A 13 -44.60 -9.19 24.27
N LEU A 14 -43.98 -10.34 24.47
CA LEU A 14 -42.66 -10.44 25.10
C LEU A 14 -41.55 -11.00 24.18
N MET A 15 -41.71 -11.02 22.87
CA MET A 15 -40.66 -11.40 21.92
C MET A 15 -40.24 -10.25 20.99
N SER A 16 -39.97 -9.05 21.53
CA SER A 16 -39.40 -7.98 20.73
C SER A 16 -38.39 -7.16 21.55
N CYS A 17 -37.27 -7.78 21.93
CA CYS A 17 -36.10 -7.07 22.37
C CYS A 17 -34.89 -8.02 22.36
N ASN A 18 -34.35 -8.37 21.19
CA ASN A 18 -32.99 -8.91 21.13
C ASN A 18 -32.35 -8.73 19.74
N GLN A 19 -32.28 -7.49 19.23
CA GLN A 19 -31.62 -7.22 17.95
C GLN A 19 -30.68 -5.98 17.97
N THR A 20 -30.18 -5.56 19.12
CA THR A 20 -29.28 -4.39 19.18
C THR A 20 -27.89 -4.69 19.76
N LYS A 21 -27.41 -5.94 19.68
CA LYS A 21 -26.04 -6.28 20.16
C LYS A 21 -25.09 -6.87 19.09
N LYS A 22 -25.52 -6.95 17.82
CA LYS A 22 -24.69 -7.59 16.78
C LYS A 22 -23.87 -6.63 15.92
N GLU A 23 -24.20 -5.34 15.87
CA GLU A 23 -23.43 -4.40 15.04
C GLU A 23 -22.16 -3.85 15.71
N LYS A 24 -22.13 -3.69 17.04
CA LYS A 24 -20.92 -3.20 17.72
C LYS A 24 -19.76 -4.18 17.75
N ASN A 25 -20.04 -5.51 17.73
CA ASN A 25 -18.96 -6.50 17.75
C ASN A 25 -18.29 -6.72 16.39
N THR A 26 -18.98 -6.44 15.28
CA THR A 26 -18.40 -6.65 13.94
C THR A 26 -17.41 -5.53 13.61
N GLU A 27 -17.71 -4.29 14.01
CA GLU A 27 -16.82 -3.14 13.79
C GLU A 27 -15.56 -3.22 14.67
N VAL A 28 -15.71 -3.60 15.93
CA VAL A 28 -14.57 -3.81 16.85
C VAL A 28 -13.72 -5.03 16.42
N LEU A 29 -14.35 -6.09 15.87
CA LEU A 29 -13.61 -7.24 15.36
C LEU A 29 -12.84 -6.92 14.10
N ALA A 30 -13.44 -6.16 13.18
CA ALA A 30 -12.77 -5.70 11.97
C ALA A 30 -11.58 -4.76 12.30
N LEU A 31 -11.79 -3.80 13.20
CA LEU A 31 -10.74 -2.90 13.65
C LEU A 31 -9.60 -3.64 14.35
N ASN A 32 -9.91 -4.62 15.22
CA ASN A 32 -8.89 -5.44 15.87
C ASN A 32 -8.16 -6.36 14.89
N THR A 33 -8.81 -6.84 13.83
CA THR A 33 -8.18 -7.67 12.80
C THR A 33 -7.22 -6.84 11.96
N GLU A 34 -7.59 -5.61 11.59
CA GLU A 34 -6.70 -4.71 10.86
C GLU A 34 -5.51 -4.25 11.70
N VAL A 35 -5.73 -3.89 12.97
CA VAL A 35 -4.64 -3.51 13.89
C VAL A 35 -3.68 -4.68 14.12
N ASN A 36 -4.18 -5.90 14.29
CA ASN A 36 -3.33 -7.08 14.45
C ASN A 36 -2.57 -7.44 13.16
N ALA A 37 -3.18 -7.26 12.00
CA ALA A 37 -2.51 -7.46 10.71
C ALA A 37 -1.38 -6.44 10.52
N VAL A 38 -1.61 -5.16 10.82
CA VAL A 38 -0.59 -4.10 10.72
C VAL A 38 0.55 -4.33 11.73
N THR A 39 0.27 -4.75 12.96
CA THR A 39 1.30 -5.03 13.96
C THR A 39 2.14 -6.25 13.61
N ASN A 40 1.53 -7.32 13.07
CA ASN A 40 2.27 -8.49 12.60
C ASN A 40 3.15 -8.17 11.39
N GLN A 41 2.75 -7.27 10.51
CA GLN A 41 3.55 -6.83 9.36
C GLN A 41 4.82 -6.07 9.79
N LYS A 42 4.73 -5.19 10.79
CA LYS A 42 5.87 -4.44 11.34
C LYS A 42 6.89 -5.30 12.08
N GLY A 43 6.50 -6.47 12.56
CA GLY A 43 7.37 -7.40 13.27
C GLY A 43 7.98 -8.48 12.38
N SER A 44 7.67 -8.53 11.06
CA SER A 44 8.22 -9.53 10.16
C SER A 44 9.72 -9.32 9.90
N GLU A 45 10.42 -10.41 9.63
CA GLU A 45 11.84 -10.37 9.23
C GLU A 45 12.03 -9.51 7.97
N ASP A 46 11.16 -9.68 6.98
CA ASP A 46 11.20 -8.94 5.71
C ASP A 46 10.98 -7.43 5.90
N TYR A 47 10.09 -7.03 6.82
CA TYR A 47 9.94 -5.62 7.20
C TYR A 47 11.22 -5.07 7.83
N THR A 48 11.82 -5.82 8.73
CA THR A 48 13.07 -5.42 9.40
C THR A 48 14.20 -5.28 8.39
N LEU A 49 14.28 -6.22 7.45
CA LEU A 49 15.24 -6.19 6.35
C LEU A 49 15.06 -4.94 5.48
N MET A 50 13.83 -4.63 5.05
CA MET A 50 13.51 -3.42 4.30
C MET A 50 13.87 -2.15 5.09
N LYS A 51 13.48 -2.06 6.35
CA LYS A 51 13.74 -0.91 7.20
C LYS A 51 15.24 -0.64 7.34
N ASN A 52 16.02 -1.66 7.64
CA ASN A 52 17.45 -1.52 7.90
C ASN A 52 18.25 -1.12 6.66
N ASN A 53 17.81 -1.55 5.48
CA ASN A 53 18.56 -1.31 4.24
C ASN A 53 18.05 -0.14 3.40
N CYS A 54 16.78 0.26 3.59
CA CYS A 54 16.15 1.21 2.66
C CYS A 54 15.69 2.51 3.32
N TYR A 55 15.29 2.51 4.60
CA TYR A 55 14.71 3.69 5.25
C TYR A 55 15.70 4.81 5.52
N ALA A 56 16.99 4.59 5.37
CA ALA A 56 17.97 5.68 5.40
C ALA A 56 17.67 6.75 4.33
N CYS A 57 17.18 6.33 3.15
CA CYS A 57 16.80 7.23 2.05
C CYS A 57 15.28 7.30 1.85
N HIS A 58 14.59 6.15 1.91
CA HIS A 58 13.12 6.05 1.74
C HIS A 58 12.37 6.19 3.08
N ASN A 59 12.73 7.20 3.88
CA ASN A 59 12.20 7.38 5.22
C ASN A 59 10.70 7.74 5.20
N PRO A 60 9.82 6.93 5.84
CA PRO A 60 8.39 7.21 5.93
C PRO A 60 8.02 8.29 6.97
N ASN A 61 8.97 8.75 7.80
CA ASN A 61 8.72 9.69 8.89
C ASN A 61 9.26 11.10 8.60
N THR A 62 9.29 11.53 7.34
CA THR A 62 9.71 12.88 6.97
C THR A 62 8.61 13.90 7.22
N ALA A 63 8.99 15.11 7.68
CA ALA A 63 8.04 16.15 8.02
C ALA A 63 7.37 16.81 6.81
N SER A 64 8.05 16.86 5.66
CA SER A 64 7.54 17.46 4.43
C SER A 64 8.06 16.77 3.17
N HIS A 65 7.43 17.09 2.03
CA HIS A 65 7.88 16.63 0.71
C HIS A 65 9.28 17.14 0.33
N ASP A 66 9.74 18.21 0.94
CA ASP A 66 11.06 18.79 0.62
C ASP A 66 12.19 18.14 1.42
N ASP A 67 11.85 17.43 2.50
CA ASP A 67 12.81 16.74 3.37
C ASP A 67 13.14 15.32 2.92
N ILE A 68 12.51 14.80 1.85
CA ILE A 68 12.75 13.43 1.39
C ILE A 68 14.04 13.32 0.56
N LEU A 69 14.81 12.28 0.81
CA LEU A 69 16.01 11.92 0.04
C LEU A 69 15.70 10.98 -1.14
N ALA A 70 14.60 10.25 -1.06
CA ALA A 70 14.11 9.32 -2.08
C ALA A 70 12.57 9.24 -2.01
N PRO A 71 11.88 8.73 -3.06
CA PRO A 71 10.43 8.58 -3.04
C PRO A 71 9.97 7.65 -1.91
N PRO A 72 8.93 7.98 -1.13
CA PRO A 72 8.33 7.05 -0.18
C PRO A 72 7.91 5.74 -0.86
N PHE A 73 8.03 4.59 -0.17
CA PHE A 73 7.69 3.29 -0.76
C PHE A 73 6.24 3.17 -1.22
N LYS A 74 5.32 3.90 -0.63
CA LYS A 74 3.94 4.01 -1.12
C LYS A 74 3.89 4.53 -2.56
N ALA A 75 4.68 5.57 -2.88
CA ALA A 75 4.77 6.10 -4.25
C ALA A 75 5.44 5.09 -5.18
N VAL A 76 6.54 4.46 -4.76
CA VAL A 76 7.21 3.41 -5.52
C VAL A 76 6.25 2.28 -5.87
N LYS A 77 5.59 1.69 -4.86
CA LYS A 77 4.59 0.63 -5.05
C LYS A 77 3.49 1.02 -6.04
N MET A 78 2.96 2.25 -5.93
CA MET A 78 1.93 2.74 -6.85
C MET A 78 2.40 2.80 -8.31
N HIS A 79 3.65 3.20 -8.56
CA HIS A 79 4.21 3.23 -9.91
C HIS A 79 4.44 1.82 -10.46
N TYR A 80 4.99 0.91 -9.67
CA TYR A 80 5.22 -0.47 -10.08
C TYR A 80 3.90 -1.22 -10.33
N ASN A 81 2.87 -1.06 -9.48
CA ASN A 81 1.55 -1.68 -9.68
C ASN A 81 0.80 -1.15 -10.93
N ARG A 82 1.19 -0.01 -11.49
CA ARG A 82 0.61 0.47 -12.77
C ARG A 82 1.25 -0.18 -13.98
N GLU A 83 2.48 -0.64 -13.85
CA GLU A 83 3.26 -1.22 -14.94
C GLU A 83 3.22 -2.75 -14.93
N TYR A 84 3.14 -3.37 -13.74
CA TYR A 84 3.22 -4.81 -13.57
C TYR A 84 1.94 -5.35 -12.92
N ASP A 85 1.25 -6.25 -13.62
CA ASP A 85 -0.05 -6.78 -13.21
C ASP A 85 0.04 -7.92 -12.17
N ASN A 86 1.24 -8.48 -11.94
CA ASN A 86 1.44 -9.61 -11.04
C ASN A 86 2.69 -9.46 -10.18
N LYS A 87 2.71 -10.22 -9.08
CA LYS A 87 3.79 -10.19 -8.09
C LYS A 87 5.16 -10.50 -8.68
N LYS A 88 5.24 -11.51 -9.53
CA LYS A 88 6.53 -11.95 -10.07
C LYS A 88 7.21 -10.85 -10.88
N ASP A 89 6.49 -10.25 -11.82
CA ASP A 89 7.04 -9.18 -12.66
C ASP A 89 7.36 -7.94 -11.85
N PHE A 90 6.55 -7.61 -10.83
CA PHE A 90 6.81 -6.52 -9.89
C PHE A 90 8.13 -6.74 -9.13
N VAL A 91 8.31 -7.94 -8.55
CA VAL A 91 9.51 -8.30 -7.77
C VAL A 91 10.74 -8.29 -8.66
N ASP A 92 10.69 -8.97 -9.80
CA ASP A 92 11.81 -9.05 -10.74
C ASP A 92 12.26 -7.65 -11.20
N ALA A 93 11.32 -6.79 -11.54
CA ALA A 93 11.61 -5.42 -11.96
C ALA A 93 12.23 -4.58 -10.85
N MET A 94 11.74 -4.70 -9.62
CA MET A 94 12.28 -3.98 -8.47
C MET A 94 13.69 -4.46 -8.12
N VAL A 95 13.92 -5.77 -8.08
CA VAL A 95 15.25 -6.37 -7.86
C VAL A 95 16.23 -5.90 -8.92
N ASN A 96 15.83 -5.99 -10.20
CA ASN A 96 16.69 -5.54 -11.31
C ASN A 96 17.05 -4.05 -11.20
N TRP A 97 16.08 -3.20 -10.82
CA TRP A 97 16.34 -1.78 -10.61
C TRP A 97 17.37 -1.53 -9.49
N VAL A 98 17.22 -2.19 -8.34
CA VAL A 98 18.15 -2.00 -7.21
C VAL A 98 19.55 -2.50 -7.52
N GLN A 99 19.66 -3.58 -8.27
CA GLN A 99 20.96 -4.15 -8.66
C GLN A 99 21.63 -3.40 -9.81
N ASN A 100 20.84 -2.82 -10.73
CA ASN A 100 21.34 -2.16 -11.94
C ASN A 100 20.58 -0.85 -12.21
N PRO A 101 20.70 0.15 -11.32
CA PRO A 101 19.99 1.42 -11.47
C PRO A 101 20.61 2.25 -12.61
N GLU A 102 19.84 2.50 -13.67
CA GLU A 102 20.24 3.29 -14.84
C GLU A 102 19.17 4.32 -15.16
N GLU A 103 19.56 5.55 -15.48
CA GLU A 103 18.62 6.66 -15.65
C GLU A 103 17.58 6.40 -16.74
N ASP A 104 17.99 5.83 -17.86
CA ASP A 104 17.13 5.51 -19.01
C ASP A 104 16.17 4.34 -18.76
N LYS A 105 16.45 3.52 -17.76
CA LYS A 105 15.62 2.37 -17.33
C LYS A 105 14.67 2.71 -16.18
N ALA A 106 14.72 3.93 -15.66
CA ALA A 106 13.91 4.33 -14.51
C ALA A 106 12.41 4.33 -14.84
N LEU A 107 11.61 3.61 -14.06
CA LEU A 107 10.15 3.69 -14.11
C LEU A 107 9.63 5.04 -13.62
N MET A 108 10.32 5.65 -12.65
CA MET A 108 9.97 6.90 -12.02
C MET A 108 10.88 8.05 -12.47
N PHE A 109 10.79 8.49 -13.74
CA PHE A 109 11.62 9.57 -14.31
C PHE A 109 11.58 10.87 -13.50
N GLY A 110 10.43 11.21 -12.91
CA GLY A 110 10.30 12.38 -12.05
C GLY A 110 11.16 12.30 -10.80
N ALA A 111 11.24 11.12 -10.19
CA ALA A 111 12.07 10.86 -9.03
C ALA A 111 13.55 10.93 -9.39
N VAL A 112 13.97 10.31 -10.49
CA VAL A 112 15.37 10.37 -10.94
C VAL A 112 15.82 11.81 -11.25
N ARG A 113 14.96 12.62 -11.83
CA ARG A 113 15.26 14.06 -12.04
C ARG A 113 15.44 14.82 -10.73
N LYS A 114 14.63 14.51 -9.69
CA LYS A 114 14.69 15.20 -8.39
C LYS A 114 15.84 14.66 -7.52
N PHE A 115 15.98 13.36 -7.42
CA PHE A 115 16.84 12.69 -6.43
C PHE A 115 18.11 12.09 -7.04
N LYS A 116 18.26 12.10 -8.38
CA LYS A 116 19.25 11.35 -9.16
C LYS A 116 18.97 9.85 -9.13
N VAL A 117 19.81 9.09 -9.82
CA VAL A 117 19.76 7.63 -9.81
C VAL A 117 20.21 7.14 -8.43
N MET A 118 19.45 6.22 -7.85
CA MET A 118 19.84 5.65 -6.56
C MET A 118 21.17 4.89 -6.69
N PRO A 119 21.99 4.84 -5.63
CA PRO A 119 23.20 4.03 -5.65
C PRO A 119 22.85 2.55 -5.75
N LYS A 120 23.68 1.77 -6.44
CA LYS A 120 23.60 0.32 -6.43
C LYS A 120 23.84 -0.19 -5.01
N LEU A 121 22.92 -1.04 -4.51
CA LEU A 121 23.07 -1.64 -3.19
C LEU A 121 23.65 -3.06 -3.32
N PRO A 122 24.71 -3.39 -2.58
CA PRO A 122 25.37 -4.70 -2.61
C PRO A 122 24.63 -5.72 -1.72
N LEU A 123 23.31 -5.84 -1.91
CA LEU A 123 22.49 -6.81 -1.18
C LEU A 123 22.37 -8.12 -1.97
N PRO A 124 22.28 -9.27 -1.29
CA PRO A 124 21.94 -10.53 -1.91
C PRO A 124 20.60 -10.46 -2.65
N THR A 125 20.51 -11.14 -3.79
CA THR A 125 19.26 -11.18 -4.59
C THR A 125 18.09 -11.68 -3.77
N GLU A 126 18.28 -12.70 -2.94
CA GLU A 126 17.25 -13.25 -2.05
C GLU A 126 16.70 -12.20 -1.08
N ASP A 127 17.56 -11.35 -0.51
CA ASP A 127 17.14 -10.28 0.39
C ASP A 127 16.33 -9.21 -0.35
N LEU A 128 16.73 -8.87 -1.58
CA LEU A 128 16.00 -7.95 -2.44
C LEU A 128 14.63 -8.50 -2.84
N GLU A 129 14.55 -9.81 -3.13
CA GLU A 129 13.28 -10.50 -3.42
C GLU A 129 12.33 -10.48 -2.21
N LYS A 130 12.83 -10.70 -1.00
CA LYS A 130 12.07 -10.58 0.25
C LYS A 130 11.54 -9.17 0.45
N ILE A 131 12.39 -8.16 0.31
CA ILE A 131 12.01 -6.75 0.41
C ILE A 131 10.95 -6.38 -0.63
N ALA A 132 11.16 -6.72 -1.90
CA ALA A 132 10.22 -6.42 -2.99
C ALA A 132 8.88 -7.15 -2.81
N SER A 133 8.92 -8.41 -2.35
CA SER A 133 7.72 -9.19 -2.01
C SER A 133 6.95 -8.54 -0.86
N TYR A 134 7.64 -8.12 0.19
CA TYR A 134 7.03 -7.40 1.31
C TYR A 134 6.33 -6.12 0.85
N ILE A 135 7.00 -5.32 0.01
CA ILE A 135 6.41 -4.09 -0.54
C ILE A 135 5.17 -4.40 -1.37
N TYR A 136 5.19 -5.45 -2.18
CA TYR A 136 4.04 -5.86 -2.99
C TYR A 136 2.84 -6.27 -2.14
N GLU A 137 3.05 -7.11 -1.14
CA GLU A 137 1.99 -7.76 -0.36
C GLU A 137 1.40 -6.88 0.75
N ASN A 138 2.20 -5.95 1.29
CA ASN A 138 1.84 -5.23 2.50
C ASN A 138 1.47 -3.78 2.23
N ASN A 139 0.74 -3.20 3.17
CA ASN A 139 0.51 -1.76 3.20
C ASN A 139 1.75 -1.07 3.79
N VAL A 140 2.62 -0.55 2.92
CA VAL A 140 3.85 0.11 3.33
C VAL A 140 3.59 1.47 3.96
N GLU A 141 4.43 1.84 4.92
CA GLU A 141 4.34 3.12 5.62
C GLU A 141 4.53 4.30 4.65
N GLU A 142 3.84 5.39 4.93
CA GLU A 142 3.90 6.62 4.16
C GLU A 142 3.98 7.84 5.10
N PRO A 143 4.64 8.93 4.69
CA PRO A 143 4.64 10.17 5.46
C PRO A 143 3.25 10.79 5.57
N GLU A 144 2.94 11.44 6.69
CA GLU A 144 1.63 12.06 6.94
C GLU A 144 1.22 13.08 5.85
N TRP A 145 2.17 13.83 5.32
CA TRP A 145 1.92 14.82 4.26
C TRP A 145 1.55 14.20 2.90
N MET A 146 1.81 12.91 2.69
CA MET A 146 1.69 12.27 1.37
C MET A 146 0.25 12.25 0.86
N GLU A 147 -0.74 12.04 1.72
CA GLU A 147 -2.14 12.03 1.32
C GLU A 147 -2.58 13.37 0.70
N GLU A 148 -2.21 14.49 1.32
CA GLU A 148 -2.52 15.82 0.79
C GLU A 148 -1.77 16.12 -0.51
N HIS A 149 -0.49 15.73 -0.58
CA HIS A 149 0.31 15.85 -1.79
C HIS A 149 -0.33 15.10 -2.97
N MET A 150 -0.80 13.89 -2.77
CA MET A 150 -1.50 13.11 -3.79
C MET A 150 -2.85 13.70 -4.21
N LYS A 151 -3.60 14.32 -3.31
CA LYS A 151 -4.84 15.04 -3.63
C LYS A 151 -4.58 16.26 -4.51
N GLY A 152 -3.49 16.99 -4.24
CA GLY A 152 -3.05 18.12 -5.05
C GLY A 152 -2.73 17.75 -6.51
N HIS A 153 -2.04 16.62 -6.71
CA HIS A 153 -1.73 16.12 -8.05
C HIS A 153 -2.96 15.67 -8.85
N LYS A 154 -3.95 15.09 -8.21
CA LYS A 154 -5.23 14.71 -8.88
C LYS A 154 -6.00 15.94 -9.41
N LYS A 155 -5.94 17.06 -8.71
CA LYS A 155 -6.58 18.33 -9.18
C LYS A 155 -5.83 18.95 -10.37
N GLY A 156 -4.52 18.76 -10.49
CA GLY A 156 -3.70 19.28 -11.59
C GLY A 156 -3.83 18.49 -12.89
N MET A 157 -4.16 17.21 -12.85
CA MET A 157 -4.27 16.35 -14.03
C MET A 157 -5.53 16.60 -14.88
N GLY A 158 -6.48 17.41 -14.41
CA GLY A 158 -7.77 17.67 -15.10
C GLY A 158 -7.71 18.61 -16.30
N LYS A 159 -6.59 19.25 -16.65
CA LYS A 159 -6.50 20.26 -17.72
C LYS A 159 -5.35 20.13 -18.72
N GLY A 160 -4.57 19.08 -18.65
CA GLY A 160 -3.51 18.83 -19.62
C GLY A 160 -3.86 17.67 -20.54
N LYS A 161 -4.27 17.94 -21.80
CA LYS A 161 -4.21 16.96 -22.90
C LYS A 161 -2.73 16.59 -23.09
N GLY A 162 -2.23 15.63 -22.30
CA GLY A 162 -0.90 15.06 -22.48
C GLY A 162 -0.85 14.31 -23.80
N LYS A 163 -0.13 14.85 -24.79
CA LYS A 163 0.31 14.07 -25.97
C LYS A 163 1.12 12.90 -25.43
N GLY A 164 0.56 11.69 -25.59
CA GLY A 164 1.18 10.44 -25.20
C GLY A 164 2.57 10.30 -25.84
N ARG A 165 3.60 10.22 -25.02
CA ARG A 165 4.90 9.69 -25.42
C ARG A 165 4.80 8.18 -25.39
N GLY A 166 5.18 7.60 -26.54
CA GLY A 166 4.93 6.24 -26.95
C GLY A 166 5.27 5.16 -25.91
N LYS A 167 4.42 4.15 -25.91
CA LYS A 167 4.67 2.85 -25.32
C LYS A 167 5.96 2.28 -25.89
N GLY A 168 7.03 2.30 -25.11
CA GLY A 168 8.20 1.50 -25.37
C GLY A 168 7.79 0.03 -25.25
N LYS A 169 7.62 -0.64 -26.39
CA LYS A 169 7.41 -2.10 -26.43
C LYS A 169 8.69 -2.76 -25.95
N HIS A 170 8.71 -3.24 -24.70
CA HIS A 170 9.70 -4.20 -24.28
C HIS A 170 9.54 -5.46 -25.15
N LYS A 171 10.47 -5.67 -26.09
CA LYS A 171 10.58 -6.93 -26.83
C LYS A 171 10.95 -8.03 -25.83
N LYS A 172 10.06 -8.99 -25.63
CA LYS A 172 10.41 -10.28 -25.05
C LYS A 172 11.42 -10.94 -25.98
N ASN A 173 12.65 -11.06 -25.54
CA ASN A 173 13.62 -11.97 -26.18
C ASN A 173 13.36 -13.35 -25.57
N ASN A 174 13.00 -14.29 -26.43
CA ASN A 174 13.02 -15.72 -26.15
C ASN A 174 14.47 -16.19 -25.98
#